data_b774aaee1b63bc99fd3481141fd12773
#
_entry.id   b774aaee1b63bc99fd3481141fd12773
#
_cell.length_a   1.000
_cell.length_b   1.000
_cell.length_c   1.000
_cell.angle_alpha   90.00
_cell.angle_beta   90.00
_cell.angle_gamma   90.00
#
_symmetry.space_group_name_H-M   'P 1'
#
loop_
_entity.id
_entity.type
_entity.pdbx_description
1 polymer ?
#
loop_
_entity_poly.entity_id
_entity_poly.type
_entity_poly.pdbx_seq_one_letter_code
_entity_poly.pdbx_strand_id
1 'polypeptide(L)'
;MIWYRWALSLMQLRTVILIDGYFKAGMVDAALTLFKEMSGVAAKPGTLIHAIVLDGLFKDGRTVAAKEMFHEMIKSGVRFSIGTYSVILGGLSKNGCADEAVMLFDKLRAMNLKFDIRTLTIIIDAMFKVGRIEQAQNMFAAIPAKGLVPTVITYTTMTSNLIEKGLVEEADNIFSSMERSGCAPNSRMLNIIIRKLLKKGEIVRAINYMTRVDGKSMSLEASTISLLISLFSTKGIYHKQKDLLPERYQFLEGDIRS
;
A
#
# COMPACT_ATOMS: atom_id res chain seq x y z
N MET A 1 22.29 -39.77 3.39
CA MET A 1 20.99 -39.11 3.05
C MET A 1 20.80 -37.73 3.67
N ILE A 2 21.20 -37.46 4.89
CA ILE A 2 21.03 -36.15 5.59
C ILE A 2 21.81 -35.02 4.89
N TRP A 3 23.07 -35.23 4.55
CA TRP A 3 23.93 -34.23 3.87
C TRP A 3 23.40 -33.78 2.50
N TYR A 4 22.82 -34.68 1.73
CA TYR A 4 22.24 -34.35 0.43
C TYR A 4 21.01 -33.46 0.56
N ARG A 5 20.14 -33.69 1.55
CA ARG A 5 18.96 -32.81 1.83
C ARG A 5 19.41 -31.41 2.30
N TRP A 6 20.47 -31.31 3.12
CA TRP A 6 21.05 -30.05 3.55
C TRP A 6 21.64 -29.24 2.39
N ALA A 7 22.41 -29.89 1.53
CA ALA A 7 23.00 -29.26 0.35
C ALA A 7 21.92 -28.75 -0.61
N LEU A 8 20.84 -29.53 -0.84
CA LEU A 8 19.71 -29.12 -1.69
C LEU A 8 18.97 -27.92 -1.08
N SER A 9 18.75 -27.93 0.24
CA SER A 9 18.10 -26.84 0.95
C SER A 9 18.91 -25.52 0.88
N LEU A 10 20.22 -25.61 1.04
CA LEU A 10 21.12 -24.47 0.92
C LEU A 10 21.17 -23.92 -0.51
N MET A 11 21.19 -24.80 -1.52
CA MET A 11 21.10 -24.37 -2.93
C MET A 11 19.78 -23.66 -3.22
N GLN A 12 18.65 -24.20 -2.73
CA GLN A 12 17.35 -23.55 -2.89
C GLN A 12 17.32 -22.17 -2.22
N LEU A 13 17.84 -22.05 -1.00
CA LEU A 13 17.87 -20.77 -0.28
C LEU A 13 18.73 -19.73 -1.04
N ARG A 14 19.89 -20.12 -1.54
CA ARG A 14 20.74 -19.25 -2.36
C ARG A 14 20.04 -18.79 -3.62
N THR A 15 19.35 -19.69 -4.33
CA THR A 15 18.60 -19.36 -5.55
C THR A 15 17.46 -18.41 -5.26
N VAL A 16 16.73 -18.60 -4.15
CA VAL A 16 15.66 -17.69 -3.71
C VAL A 16 16.19 -16.28 -3.47
N ILE A 17 17.32 -16.15 -2.78
CA ILE A 17 17.97 -14.85 -2.51
C ILE A 17 18.42 -14.18 -3.81
N LEU A 18 18.98 -14.93 -4.76
CA LEU A 18 19.40 -14.39 -6.05
C LEU A 18 18.18 -13.90 -6.88
N ILE A 19 17.11 -14.68 -6.93
CA ILE A 19 15.88 -14.29 -7.65
C ILE A 19 15.29 -13.00 -7.05
N ASP A 20 15.19 -12.90 -5.71
CA ASP A 20 14.74 -11.69 -5.04
C ASP A 20 15.66 -10.49 -5.33
N GLY A 21 17.00 -10.74 -5.32
CA GLY A 21 18.00 -9.74 -5.68
C GLY A 21 17.88 -9.24 -7.12
N TYR A 22 17.68 -10.14 -8.08
CA TYR A 22 17.47 -9.77 -9.48
C TYR A 22 16.21 -8.94 -9.68
N PHE A 23 15.08 -9.31 -9.04
CA PHE A 23 13.86 -8.49 -9.09
C PHE A 23 14.08 -7.10 -8.48
N LYS A 24 14.79 -6.99 -7.34
CA LYS A 24 15.12 -5.70 -6.72
C LYS A 24 16.05 -4.84 -7.58
N ALA A 25 16.90 -5.46 -8.37
CA ALA A 25 17.78 -4.78 -9.33
C ALA A 25 17.09 -4.45 -10.67
N GLY A 26 15.80 -4.80 -10.84
CA GLY A 26 15.07 -4.60 -12.11
C GLY A 26 15.45 -5.59 -13.22
N MET A 27 16.23 -6.64 -12.91
CA MET A 27 16.68 -7.68 -13.85
C MET A 27 15.65 -8.82 -13.94
N VAL A 28 14.43 -8.48 -14.37
CA VAL A 28 13.26 -9.39 -14.29
C VAL A 28 13.47 -10.66 -15.14
N ASP A 29 14.01 -10.55 -16.35
CA ASP A 29 14.21 -11.71 -17.23
C ASP A 29 15.27 -12.68 -16.68
N ALA A 30 16.34 -12.16 -16.06
CA ALA A 30 17.32 -12.98 -15.36
C ALA A 30 16.72 -13.73 -14.18
N ALA A 31 15.85 -13.05 -13.39
CA ALA A 31 15.12 -13.67 -12.29
C ALA A 31 14.21 -14.81 -12.77
N LEU A 32 13.48 -14.60 -13.87
CA LEU A 32 12.60 -15.60 -14.46
C LEU A 32 13.35 -16.80 -15.05
N THR A 33 14.51 -16.54 -15.69
CA THR A 33 15.38 -17.61 -16.21
C THR A 33 15.85 -18.49 -15.07
N LEU A 34 16.38 -17.90 -14.02
CA LEU A 34 16.85 -18.63 -12.84
C LEU A 34 15.73 -19.40 -12.14
N PHE A 35 14.51 -18.83 -12.08
CA PHE A 35 13.34 -19.52 -11.55
C PHE A 35 12.96 -20.75 -12.40
N LYS A 36 13.01 -20.65 -13.74
CA LYS A 36 12.74 -21.76 -14.67
C LYS A 36 13.77 -22.88 -14.50
N GLU A 37 15.06 -22.54 -14.43
CA GLU A 37 16.14 -23.49 -14.20
C GLU A 37 15.95 -24.25 -12.88
N MET A 38 15.58 -23.53 -11.81
CA MET A 38 15.30 -24.15 -10.52
C MET A 38 14.08 -25.09 -10.59
N SER A 39 13.07 -24.76 -11.37
CA SER A 39 11.86 -25.59 -11.52
C SER A 39 12.11 -26.86 -12.32
N GLY A 40 13.17 -26.91 -13.14
CA GLY A 40 13.61 -28.08 -13.90
C GLY A 40 14.44 -29.10 -13.07
N VAL A 41 14.94 -28.70 -11.91
CA VAL A 41 15.68 -29.60 -11.01
C VAL A 41 14.71 -30.29 -10.05
N ALA A 42 14.97 -31.53 -9.65
CA ALA A 42 14.08 -32.47 -8.96
C ALA A 42 13.35 -31.99 -7.67
N ALA A 43 13.57 -30.77 -7.22
CA ALA A 43 12.92 -30.17 -6.07
C ALA A 43 11.93 -29.07 -6.53
N LYS A 44 10.64 -29.36 -6.42
CA LYS A 44 9.58 -28.37 -6.74
C LYS A 44 9.79 -27.09 -5.93
N PRO A 45 9.73 -25.90 -6.56
CA PRO A 45 9.83 -24.61 -5.87
C PRO A 45 8.79 -24.51 -4.75
N GLY A 46 9.22 -24.12 -3.55
CA GLY A 46 8.31 -23.89 -2.43
C GLY A 46 7.40 -22.67 -2.65
N THR A 47 6.36 -22.54 -1.83
CA THR A 47 5.40 -21.42 -1.92
C THR A 47 6.05 -20.04 -1.76
N LEU A 48 7.16 -19.95 -1.03
CA LEU A 48 7.89 -18.70 -0.83
C LEU A 48 8.46 -18.14 -2.13
N ILE A 49 9.09 -18.97 -2.94
CA ILE A 49 9.70 -18.49 -4.18
C ILE A 49 8.65 -18.05 -5.19
N HIS A 50 7.53 -18.76 -5.25
CA HIS A 50 6.41 -18.35 -6.09
C HIS A 50 5.87 -16.98 -5.66
N ALA A 51 5.77 -16.72 -4.34
CA ALA A 51 5.35 -15.42 -3.83
C ALA A 51 6.33 -14.30 -4.23
N ILE A 52 7.65 -14.57 -4.19
CA ILE A 52 8.69 -13.62 -4.61
C ILE A 52 8.59 -13.32 -6.11
N VAL A 53 8.42 -14.35 -6.94
CA VAL A 53 8.30 -14.17 -8.39
C VAL A 53 7.02 -13.42 -8.76
N LEU A 54 5.89 -13.77 -8.13
CA LEU A 54 4.63 -13.04 -8.31
C LEU A 54 4.76 -11.57 -7.89
N ASP A 55 5.37 -11.28 -6.73
CA ASP A 55 5.59 -9.92 -6.25
C ASP A 55 6.49 -9.12 -7.22
N GLY A 56 7.56 -9.77 -7.71
CA GLY A 56 8.46 -9.18 -8.69
C GLY A 56 7.77 -8.84 -10.01
N LEU A 57 6.99 -9.78 -10.56
CA LEU A 57 6.21 -9.58 -11.79
C LEU A 57 5.19 -8.44 -11.64
N PHE A 58 4.45 -8.40 -10.52
CA PHE A 58 3.51 -7.32 -10.26
C PHE A 58 4.19 -5.95 -10.07
N LYS A 59 5.35 -5.90 -9.43
CA LYS A 59 6.13 -4.65 -9.27
C LYS A 59 6.68 -4.12 -10.58
N ASP A 60 7.03 -5.03 -11.50
CA ASP A 60 7.49 -4.68 -12.85
C ASP A 60 6.33 -4.35 -13.82
N GLY A 61 5.08 -4.51 -13.38
CA GLY A 61 3.90 -4.28 -14.24
C GLY A 61 3.55 -5.44 -15.17
N ARG A 62 4.26 -6.56 -15.11
CA ARG A 62 3.97 -7.79 -15.91
C ARG A 62 2.76 -8.54 -15.35
N THR A 63 1.65 -7.84 -15.25
CA THR A 63 0.42 -8.35 -14.60
C THR A 63 -0.15 -9.60 -15.29
N VAL A 64 -0.07 -9.66 -16.61
CA VAL A 64 -0.55 -10.83 -17.37
C VAL A 64 0.26 -12.07 -17.01
N ALA A 65 1.58 -11.97 -17.03
CA ALA A 65 2.47 -13.09 -16.68
C ALA A 65 2.27 -13.53 -15.21
N ALA A 66 2.05 -12.59 -14.29
CA ALA A 66 1.75 -12.90 -12.91
C ALA A 66 0.43 -13.68 -12.76
N LYS A 67 -0.61 -13.29 -13.49
CA LYS A 67 -1.91 -13.99 -13.52
C LYS A 67 -1.78 -15.39 -14.10
N GLU A 68 -1.08 -15.54 -15.22
CA GLU A 68 -0.83 -16.85 -15.85
C GLU A 68 -0.11 -17.79 -14.88
N MET A 69 0.98 -17.31 -14.26
CA MET A 69 1.70 -18.08 -13.25
C MET A 69 0.80 -18.48 -12.07
N PHE A 70 -0.01 -17.57 -11.56
CA PHE A 70 -0.96 -17.88 -10.48
C PHE A 70 -1.96 -18.98 -10.88
N HIS A 71 -2.49 -18.92 -12.10
CA HIS A 71 -3.38 -19.95 -12.63
C HIS A 71 -2.70 -21.30 -12.79
N GLU A 72 -1.45 -21.33 -13.27
CA GLU A 72 -0.66 -22.57 -13.37
C GLU A 72 -0.41 -23.19 -12.00
N MET A 73 -0.09 -22.35 -11.00
CA MET A 73 0.10 -22.80 -9.63
C MET A 73 -1.20 -23.43 -9.05
N ILE A 74 -2.37 -22.83 -9.30
CA ILE A 74 -3.66 -23.39 -8.88
C ILE A 74 -3.87 -24.76 -9.55
N LYS A 75 -3.66 -24.87 -10.87
CA LYS A 75 -3.80 -26.12 -11.62
C LYS A 75 -2.85 -27.21 -11.12
N SER A 76 -1.65 -26.82 -10.70
CA SER A 76 -0.64 -27.74 -10.16
C SER A 76 -0.88 -28.14 -8.70
N GLY A 77 -1.98 -27.69 -8.08
CA GLY A 77 -2.35 -28.03 -6.70
C GLY A 77 -1.46 -27.40 -5.65
N VAL A 78 -0.74 -26.32 -5.96
CA VAL A 78 0.09 -25.60 -5.00
C VAL A 78 -0.79 -25.00 -3.90
N ARG A 79 -0.46 -25.27 -2.64
CA ARG A 79 -1.14 -24.65 -1.49
C ARG A 79 -0.56 -23.27 -1.23
N PHE A 80 -1.40 -22.27 -1.28
CA PHE A 80 -0.99 -20.89 -1.00
C PHE A 80 -1.05 -20.56 0.50
N SER A 81 -0.08 -19.82 0.97
CA SER A 81 -0.14 -19.17 2.28
C SER A 81 -0.98 -17.88 2.20
N ILE A 82 -1.46 -17.38 3.34
CA ILE A 82 -2.11 -16.07 3.45
C ILE A 82 -1.19 -14.97 2.87
N GLY A 83 0.12 -15.03 3.15
CA GLY A 83 1.10 -14.11 2.60
C GLY A 83 1.15 -14.10 1.07
N THR A 84 1.06 -15.28 0.44
CA THR A 84 1.02 -15.39 -1.03
C THR A 84 -0.25 -14.75 -1.59
N TYR A 85 -1.42 -15.01 -0.98
CA TYR A 85 -2.67 -14.33 -1.36
C TYR A 85 -2.58 -12.81 -1.20
N SER A 86 -1.96 -12.32 -0.12
CA SER A 86 -1.75 -10.87 0.08
C SER A 86 -0.91 -10.25 -1.04
N VAL A 87 0.12 -10.96 -1.52
CA VAL A 87 0.93 -10.53 -2.67
C VAL A 87 0.08 -10.44 -3.92
N ILE A 88 -0.72 -11.45 -4.23
CA ILE A 88 -1.59 -11.50 -5.42
C ILE A 88 -2.65 -10.40 -5.35
N LEU A 89 -3.37 -10.30 -4.23
CA LEU A 89 -4.41 -9.27 -4.03
C LEU A 89 -3.83 -7.86 -4.14
N GLY A 90 -2.65 -7.62 -3.52
CA GLY A 90 -1.95 -6.35 -3.58
C GLY A 90 -1.44 -6.02 -4.97
N GLY A 91 -0.90 -7.01 -5.66
CA GLY A 91 -0.42 -6.89 -7.03
C GLY A 91 -1.55 -6.53 -8.00
N LEU A 92 -2.66 -7.27 -7.97
CA LEU A 92 -3.86 -6.98 -8.77
C LEU A 92 -4.39 -5.58 -8.51
N SER A 93 -4.58 -5.20 -7.23
CA SER A 93 -5.10 -3.87 -6.85
C SER A 93 -4.21 -2.71 -7.33
N LYS A 94 -2.88 -2.86 -7.31
CA LYS A 94 -1.94 -1.83 -7.73
C LYS A 94 -1.81 -1.70 -9.24
N ASN A 95 -2.04 -2.78 -9.98
CA ASN A 95 -1.89 -2.83 -11.43
C ASN A 95 -3.24 -2.67 -12.17
N GLY A 96 -4.21 -1.97 -11.60
CA GLY A 96 -5.46 -1.65 -12.26
C GLY A 96 -6.50 -2.78 -12.30
N CYS A 97 -6.24 -3.93 -11.65
CA CYS A 97 -7.13 -5.08 -11.60
C CYS A 97 -7.83 -5.18 -10.22
N ALA A 98 -8.28 -4.05 -9.67
CA ALA A 98 -8.87 -4.01 -8.33
C ALA A 98 -10.17 -4.83 -8.23
N ASP A 99 -10.97 -4.89 -9.30
CA ASP A 99 -12.17 -5.74 -9.36
C ASP A 99 -11.81 -7.23 -9.19
N GLU A 100 -10.77 -7.70 -9.90
CA GLU A 100 -10.31 -9.09 -9.79
C GLU A 100 -9.79 -9.38 -8.37
N ALA A 101 -9.09 -8.41 -7.75
CA ALA A 101 -8.63 -8.55 -6.37
C ALA A 101 -9.82 -8.73 -5.41
N VAL A 102 -10.86 -7.90 -5.52
CA VAL A 102 -12.05 -8.00 -4.67
C VAL A 102 -12.80 -9.32 -4.93
N MET A 103 -12.97 -9.73 -6.19
CA MET A 103 -13.60 -11.00 -6.53
C MET A 103 -12.83 -12.21 -5.98
N LEU A 104 -11.50 -12.20 -6.08
CA LEU A 104 -10.65 -13.24 -5.51
C LEU A 104 -10.79 -13.28 -3.98
N PHE A 105 -10.73 -12.11 -3.32
CA PHE A 105 -10.92 -12.02 -1.88
C PHE A 105 -12.27 -12.58 -1.43
N ASP A 106 -13.36 -12.26 -2.13
CA ASP A 106 -14.71 -12.78 -1.80
C ASP A 106 -14.77 -14.31 -1.91
N LYS A 107 -14.12 -14.90 -2.91
CA LYS A 107 -13.98 -16.37 -3.03
C LYS A 107 -13.19 -16.96 -1.86
N LEU A 108 -12.05 -16.36 -1.51
CA LEU A 108 -11.22 -16.84 -0.40
C LEU A 108 -11.93 -16.72 0.96
N ARG A 109 -12.72 -15.66 1.14
CA ARG A 109 -13.56 -15.46 2.33
C ARG A 109 -14.66 -16.52 2.44
N ALA A 110 -15.29 -16.88 1.32
CA ALA A 110 -16.27 -17.97 1.27
C ALA A 110 -15.66 -19.33 1.65
N MET A 111 -14.35 -19.51 1.47
CA MET A 111 -13.59 -20.69 1.92
C MET A 111 -13.17 -20.64 3.39
N ASN A 112 -13.68 -19.67 4.17
CA ASN A 112 -13.37 -19.46 5.60
C ASN A 112 -11.87 -19.22 5.88
N LEU A 113 -11.11 -18.65 4.94
CA LEU A 113 -9.73 -18.25 5.17
C LEU A 113 -9.68 -17.07 6.14
N LYS A 114 -8.79 -17.17 7.13
CA LYS A 114 -8.54 -16.07 8.08
C LYS A 114 -7.48 -15.13 7.47
N PHE A 115 -7.81 -13.85 7.36
CA PHE A 115 -6.91 -12.83 6.83
C PHE A 115 -6.28 -12.02 7.94
N ASP A 116 -5.04 -11.58 7.73
CA ASP A 116 -4.36 -10.65 8.59
C ASP A 116 -4.75 -9.19 8.29
N ILE A 117 -4.33 -8.27 9.15
CA ILE A 117 -4.63 -6.84 9.00
C ILE A 117 -4.05 -6.26 7.70
N ARG A 118 -2.91 -6.78 7.23
CA ARG A 118 -2.29 -6.34 5.99
C ARG A 118 -3.18 -6.66 4.79
N THR A 119 -3.68 -7.88 4.71
CA THR A 119 -4.59 -8.33 3.64
C THR A 119 -5.89 -7.52 3.65
N LEU A 120 -6.49 -7.32 4.84
CA LEU A 120 -7.71 -6.52 4.96
C LEU A 120 -7.47 -5.06 4.50
N THR A 121 -6.32 -4.47 4.85
CA THR A 121 -5.97 -3.11 4.40
C THR A 121 -5.85 -3.02 2.88
N ILE A 122 -5.24 -4.02 2.24
CA ILE A 122 -5.13 -4.10 0.78
C ILE A 122 -6.52 -4.17 0.13
N ILE A 123 -7.42 -4.96 0.67
CA ILE A 123 -8.77 -5.12 0.10
C ILE A 123 -9.65 -3.91 0.35
N ILE A 124 -9.53 -3.24 1.49
CA ILE A 124 -10.18 -1.96 1.73
C ILE A 124 -9.77 -0.95 0.65
N ASP A 125 -8.49 -0.83 0.34
CA ASP A 125 -8.00 0.03 -0.75
C ASP A 125 -8.58 -0.36 -2.12
N ALA A 126 -8.60 -1.67 -2.43
CA ALA A 126 -9.18 -2.18 -3.66
C ALA A 126 -10.68 -1.87 -3.76
N MET A 127 -11.45 -2.03 -2.67
CA MET A 127 -12.87 -1.71 -2.63
C MET A 127 -13.15 -0.22 -2.92
N PHE A 128 -12.33 0.69 -2.38
CA PHE A 128 -12.45 2.11 -2.72
C PHE A 128 -12.18 2.39 -4.20
N LYS A 129 -11.20 1.70 -4.81
CA LYS A 129 -10.88 1.83 -6.23
C LYS A 129 -12.04 1.42 -7.14
N VAL A 130 -12.75 0.36 -6.78
CA VAL A 130 -13.91 -0.15 -7.53
C VAL A 130 -15.23 0.48 -7.12
N GLY A 131 -15.21 1.51 -6.24
CA GLY A 131 -16.41 2.23 -5.83
C GLY A 131 -17.27 1.54 -4.77
N ARG A 132 -16.81 0.43 -4.18
CA ARG A 132 -17.53 -0.29 -3.10
C ARG A 132 -17.26 0.34 -1.73
N ILE A 133 -17.60 1.64 -1.59
CA ILE A 133 -17.21 2.46 -0.44
C ILE A 133 -17.81 1.94 0.87
N GLU A 134 -19.13 1.71 0.87
CA GLU A 134 -19.84 1.18 2.05
C GLU A 134 -19.27 -0.16 2.53
N GLN A 135 -18.96 -1.05 1.58
CA GLN A 135 -18.34 -2.35 1.92
C GLN A 135 -16.95 -2.17 2.53
N ALA A 136 -16.16 -1.21 2.05
CA ALA A 136 -14.84 -0.89 2.62
C ALA A 136 -14.97 -0.35 4.07
N GLN A 137 -15.94 0.54 4.30
CA GLN A 137 -16.23 1.09 5.64
C GLN A 137 -16.71 -0.02 6.60
N ASN A 138 -17.63 -0.86 6.17
CA ASN A 138 -18.12 -2.00 6.96
C ASN A 138 -17.00 -3.00 7.27
N MET A 139 -16.11 -3.27 6.29
CA MET A 139 -14.96 -4.14 6.52
C MET A 139 -13.99 -3.54 7.54
N PHE A 140 -13.70 -2.25 7.47
CA PHE A 140 -12.87 -1.56 8.45
C PHE A 140 -13.49 -1.61 9.86
N ALA A 141 -14.78 -1.31 9.99
CA ALA A 141 -15.50 -1.36 11.27
C ALA A 141 -15.50 -2.77 11.90
N ALA A 142 -15.47 -3.82 11.06
CA ALA A 142 -15.46 -5.20 11.52
C ALA A 142 -14.06 -5.73 11.94
N ILE A 143 -12.98 -4.96 11.77
CA ILE A 143 -11.61 -5.39 12.12
C ILE A 143 -11.49 -5.79 13.61
N PRO A 144 -11.94 -4.97 14.58
CA PRO A 144 -11.82 -5.31 16.00
C PRO A 144 -12.61 -6.57 16.37
N ALA A 145 -13.79 -6.77 15.78
CA ALA A 145 -14.61 -7.97 16.01
C ALA A 145 -13.93 -9.27 15.54
N LYS A 146 -12.92 -9.17 14.67
CA LYS A 146 -12.08 -10.29 14.21
C LYS A 146 -10.85 -10.52 15.11
N GLY A 147 -10.72 -9.78 16.22
CA GLY A 147 -9.55 -9.84 17.10
C GLY A 147 -8.31 -9.18 16.49
N LEU A 148 -8.45 -8.32 15.48
CA LEU A 148 -7.38 -7.61 14.83
C LEU A 148 -7.36 -6.14 15.25
N VAL A 149 -6.18 -5.52 15.21
CA VAL A 149 -6.01 -4.11 15.54
C VAL A 149 -5.64 -3.34 14.28
N PRO A 150 -6.41 -2.29 13.90
CA PRO A 150 -6.03 -1.42 12.79
C PRO A 150 -4.68 -0.75 13.06
N THR A 151 -3.82 -0.71 12.04
CA THR A 151 -2.51 -0.05 12.10
C THR A 151 -2.58 1.37 11.55
N VAL A 152 -1.52 2.16 11.75
CA VAL A 152 -1.38 3.48 11.12
C VAL A 152 -1.60 3.40 9.60
N ILE A 153 -1.14 2.32 8.96
CA ILE A 153 -1.35 2.11 7.51
C ILE A 153 -2.83 1.90 7.20
N THR A 154 -3.55 1.12 8.01
CA THR A 154 -4.99 0.87 7.85
C THR A 154 -5.78 2.17 7.97
N TYR A 155 -5.51 2.97 9.00
CA TYR A 155 -6.13 4.27 9.20
C TYR A 155 -5.78 5.24 8.05
N THR A 156 -4.51 5.27 7.61
CA THR A 156 -4.09 6.10 6.47
C THR A 156 -4.86 5.71 5.21
N THR A 157 -4.99 4.42 4.93
CA THR A 157 -5.74 3.91 3.78
C THR A 157 -7.20 4.36 3.82
N MET A 158 -7.88 4.18 4.95
CA MET A 158 -9.27 4.63 5.12
C MET A 158 -9.41 6.14 4.92
N THR A 159 -8.69 6.94 5.72
CA THR A 159 -8.78 8.40 5.70
C THR A 159 -8.45 8.95 4.30
N SER A 160 -7.36 8.48 3.70
CA SER A 160 -6.91 8.99 2.40
C SER A 160 -7.87 8.64 1.26
N ASN A 161 -8.51 7.48 1.29
CA ASN A 161 -9.50 7.10 0.27
C ASN A 161 -10.85 7.82 0.47
N LEU A 162 -11.28 8.05 1.71
CA LEU A 162 -12.46 8.86 2.02
C LEU A 162 -12.30 10.29 1.49
N ILE A 163 -11.15 10.94 1.75
CA ILE A 163 -10.85 12.26 1.20
C ILE A 163 -10.89 12.25 -0.33
N GLU A 164 -10.32 11.22 -0.97
CA GLU A 164 -10.33 11.09 -2.42
C GLU A 164 -11.75 11.03 -3.00
N LYS A 165 -12.66 10.40 -2.28
CA LYS A 165 -14.09 10.30 -2.64
C LYS A 165 -14.93 11.52 -2.21
N GLY A 166 -14.33 12.54 -1.59
CA GLY A 166 -15.03 13.74 -1.10
C GLY A 166 -15.76 13.54 0.23
N LEU A 167 -15.60 12.40 0.88
CA LEU A 167 -16.18 12.05 2.18
C LEU A 167 -15.28 12.54 3.32
N VAL A 168 -15.10 13.87 3.40
CA VAL A 168 -14.06 14.47 4.23
C VAL A 168 -14.42 14.41 5.72
N GLU A 169 -15.70 14.50 6.04
CA GLU A 169 -16.20 14.41 7.42
C GLU A 169 -16.02 13.00 7.99
N GLU A 170 -16.29 11.98 7.20
CA GLU A 170 -16.03 10.60 7.56
C GLU A 170 -14.53 10.34 7.73
N ALA A 171 -13.69 10.98 6.91
CA ALA A 171 -12.24 10.91 7.07
C ALA A 171 -11.78 11.50 8.41
N ASP A 172 -12.30 12.65 8.82
CA ASP A 172 -12.03 13.27 10.11
C ASP A 172 -12.50 12.38 11.28
N ASN A 173 -13.64 11.72 11.14
CA ASN A 173 -14.16 10.75 12.13
C ASN A 173 -13.23 9.54 12.28
N ILE A 174 -12.74 8.99 11.17
CA ILE A 174 -11.76 7.87 11.19
C ILE A 174 -10.45 8.32 11.84
N PHE A 175 -9.96 9.51 11.53
CA PHE A 175 -8.75 10.06 12.15
C PHE A 175 -8.93 10.23 13.67
N SER A 176 -10.05 10.80 14.10
CA SER A 176 -10.39 10.96 15.53
C SER A 176 -10.53 9.61 16.24
N SER A 177 -11.08 8.60 15.55
CA SER A 177 -11.16 7.23 16.06
C SER A 177 -9.78 6.62 16.28
N MET A 178 -8.83 6.88 15.38
CA MET A 178 -7.44 6.45 15.50
C MET A 178 -6.79 7.02 16.78
N GLU A 179 -6.93 8.33 17.01
CA GLU A 179 -6.37 8.97 18.20
C GLU A 179 -6.99 8.41 19.49
N ARG A 180 -8.31 8.22 19.51
CA ARG A 180 -9.02 7.61 20.66
C ARG A 180 -8.62 6.16 20.93
N SER A 181 -8.22 5.42 19.90
CA SER A 181 -7.72 4.04 20.04
C SER A 181 -6.28 3.96 20.54
N GLY A 182 -5.62 5.10 20.78
CA GLY A 182 -4.21 5.16 21.18
C GLY A 182 -3.22 4.94 20.01
N CYS A 183 -3.70 4.85 18.77
CA CYS A 183 -2.85 4.74 17.60
C CYS A 183 -2.40 6.13 17.17
N ALA A 184 -1.15 6.49 17.46
CA ALA A 184 -0.62 7.82 17.14
C ALA A 184 -0.36 7.97 15.63
N PRO A 185 -0.81 9.08 14.99
CA PRO A 185 -0.46 9.38 13.61
C PRO A 185 1.04 9.66 13.49
N ASN A 186 1.63 9.26 12.36
CA ASN A 186 3.00 9.58 12.02
C ASN A 186 3.07 10.69 10.95
N SER A 187 4.28 11.24 10.76
CA SER A 187 4.55 12.30 9.79
C SER A 187 4.08 11.93 8.38
N ARG A 188 4.35 10.70 7.94
CA ARG A 188 3.94 10.23 6.60
C ARG A 188 2.42 10.26 6.40
N MET A 189 1.64 9.79 7.40
CA MET A 189 0.18 9.83 7.33
C MET A 189 -0.33 11.28 7.21
N LEU A 190 0.15 12.17 8.07
CA LEU A 190 -0.26 13.57 8.05
C LEU A 190 0.09 14.23 6.71
N ASN A 191 1.28 14.00 6.17
CA ASN A 191 1.67 14.50 4.86
C ASN A 191 0.76 13.98 3.72
N ILE A 192 0.35 12.71 3.76
CA ILE A 192 -0.60 12.15 2.78
C ILE A 192 -1.95 12.85 2.88
N ILE A 193 -2.48 13.02 4.09
CA ILE A 193 -3.78 13.68 4.35
C ILE A 193 -3.73 15.12 3.87
N ILE A 194 -2.71 15.88 4.28
CA ILE A 194 -2.53 17.29 3.90
C ILE A 194 -2.51 17.43 2.37
N ARG A 195 -1.68 16.65 1.67
CA ARG A 195 -1.62 16.72 0.20
C ARG A 195 -2.95 16.41 -0.48
N LYS A 196 -3.71 15.44 0.04
CA LYS A 196 -5.02 15.10 -0.53
C LYS A 196 -6.05 16.19 -0.28
N LEU A 197 -6.11 16.74 0.92
CA LEU A 197 -7.00 17.85 1.26
C LEU A 197 -6.68 19.09 0.40
N LEU A 198 -5.41 19.47 0.27
CA LEU A 198 -4.99 20.57 -0.60
C LEU A 198 -5.42 20.37 -2.06
N LYS A 199 -5.25 19.16 -2.60
CA LYS A 199 -5.68 18.83 -3.96
C LYS A 199 -7.21 18.87 -4.15
N LYS A 200 -7.97 18.65 -3.08
CA LYS A 200 -9.45 18.74 -3.09
C LYS A 200 -9.96 20.15 -2.79
N GLY A 201 -9.09 21.11 -2.50
CA GLY A 201 -9.51 22.48 -2.14
C GLY A 201 -9.95 22.64 -0.69
N GLU A 202 -9.79 21.62 0.14
CA GLU A 202 -10.12 21.62 1.56
C GLU A 202 -9.03 22.33 2.39
N ILE A 203 -8.83 23.62 2.10
CA ILE A 203 -7.66 24.40 2.60
C ILE A 203 -7.67 24.50 4.12
N VAL A 204 -8.81 24.87 4.72
CA VAL A 204 -8.92 25.06 6.18
C VAL A 204 -8.60 23.76 6.92
N ARG A 205 -9.12 22.64 6.40
CA ARG A 205 -8.82 21.32 6.99
C ARG A 205 -7.36 20.94 6.83
N ALA A 206 -6.77 21.19 5.66
CA ALA A 206 -5.35 20.94 5.43
C ALA A 206 -4.49 21.70 6.44
N ILE A 207 -4.79 22.97 6.68
CA ILE A 207 -4.10 23.81 7.67
C ILE A 207 -4.23 23.25 9.08
N ASN A 208 -5.42 22.78 9.48
CA ASN A 208 -5.62 22.13 10.77
C ASN A 208 -4.75 20.87 10.95
N TYR A 209 -4.52 20.10 9.87
CA TYR A 209 -3.58 18.98 9.92
C TYR A 209 -2.11 19.43 9.92
N MET A 210 -1.78 20.57 9.29
CA MET A 210 -0.43 21.16 9.33
C MET A 210 -0.04 21.61 10.76
N THR A 211 -0.96 22.24 11.51
CA THR A 211 -0.71 22.62 12.90
C THR A 211 -0.45 21.42 13.81
N ARG A 212 -1.05 20.26 13.49
CA ARG A 212 -0.76 18.99 14.21
C ARG A 212 0.64 18.45 13.91
N VAL A 213 1.16 18.67 12.70
CA VAL A 213 2.57 18.36 12.36
C VAL A 213 3.51 19.19 13.21
N ASP A 214 3.24 20.49 13.30
CA ASP A 214 4.07 21.45 14.03
C ASP A 214 4.08 21.15 15.53
N GLY A 215 2.93 20.90 16.13
CA GLY A 215 2.79 20.60 17.56
C GLY A 215 3.45 19.29 18.01
N LYS A 216 3.78 18.39 17.08
CA LYS A 216 4.39 17.07 17.38
C LYS A 216 5.86 16.97 16.96
N SER A 217 6.54 18.08 16.70
CA SER A 217 7.93 18.11 16.20
C SER A 217 8.13 17.27 14.93
N MET A 218 7.09 17.12 14.12
CA MET A 218 7.13 16.46 12.81
C MET A 218 7.48 17.48 11.72
N SER A 219 7.81 17.02 10.52
CA SER A 219 8.12 17.89 9.38
C SER A 219 7.22 17.56 8.18
N LEU A 220 6.97 18.59 7.37
CA LEU A 220 6.40 18.38 6.05
C LEU A 220 7.46 17.79 5.11
N GLU A 221 7.03 16.79 4.34
CA GLU A 221 7.86 16.19 3.28
C GLU A 221 8.07 17.20 2.13
N ALA A 222 9.20 17.10 1.42
CA ALA A 222 9.52 17.96 0.28
C ALA A 222 8.38 18.01 -0.75
N SER A 223 7.72 16.89 -1.02
CA SER A 223 6.57 16.81 -1.92
C SER A 223 5.34 17.59 -1.44
N THR A 224 5.15 17.72 -0.13
CA THR A 224 4.08 18.53 0.46
C THR A 224 4.43 20.02 0.39
N ILE A 225 5.67 20.37 0.68
CA ILE A 225 6.17 21.75 0.55
C ILE A 225 6.10 22.23 -0.91
N SER A 226 6.54 21.41 -1.87
CA SER A 226 6.44 21.75 -3.31
C SER A 226 4.99 21.99 -3.74
N LEU A 227 4.06 21.19 -3.22
CA LEU A 227 2.63 21.41 -3.50
C LEU A 227 2.11 22.71 -2.88
N LEU A 228 2.51 23.05 -1.65
CA LEU A 228 2.16 24.33 -1.02
C LEU A 228 2.68 25.50 -1.83
N ILE A 229 3.96 25.48 -2.23
CA ILE A 229 4.54 26.52 -3.09
C ILE A 229 3.72 26.68 -4.37
N SER A 230 3.41 25.58 -5.05
CA SER A 230 2.63 25.59 -6.29
C SER A 230 1.23 26.19 -6.12
N LEU A 231 0.55 25.94 -5.00
CA LEU A 231 -0.83 26.37 -4.76
C LEU A 231 -0.91 27.80 -4.20
N PHE A 232 0.06 28.24 -3.40
CA PHE A 232 -0.01 29.51 -2.67
C PHE A 232 0.98 30.57 -3.16
N SER A 233 1.84 30.29 -4.15
CA SER A 233 2.70 31.27 -4.80
C SER A 233 1.87 32.35 -5.52
N THR A 234 2.52 33.43 -5.96
CA THR A 234 1.89 34.55 -6.66
C THR A 234 1.07 34.15 -7.89
N LYS A 235 1.41 33.02 -8.51
CA LYS A 235 0.67 32.42 -9.63
C LYS A 235 -0.25 31.27 -9.22
N GLY A 236 -0.27 30.92 -7.93
CA GLY A 236 -1.05 29.78 -7.42
C GLY A 236 -2.52 30.13 -7.25
N ILE A 237 -3.37 29.10 -7.39
CA ILE A 237 -4.84 29.24 -7.32
C ILE A 237 -5.35 29.71 -5.94
N TYR A 238 -4.55 29.49 -4.88
CA TYR A 238 -4.87 29.91 -3.49
C TYR A 238 -3.98 31.06 -2.99
N HIS A 239 -3.37 31.83 -3.88
CA HIS A 239 -2.51 32.97 -3.51
C HIS A 239 -3.16 33.92 -2.49
N LYS A 240 -4.44 34.26 -2.68
CA LYS A 240 -5.18 35.14 -1.77
C LYS A 240 -5.45 34.56 -0.38
N GLN A 241 -5.21 33.26 -0.18
CA GLN A 241 -5.42 32.55 1.07
C GLN A 241 -4.09 32.20 1.77
N LYS A 242 -2.98 32.79 1.30
CA LYS A 242 -1.64 32.53 1.84
C LYS A 242 -1.55 32.83 3.33
N ASP A 243 -2.23 33.91 3.79
CA ASP A 243 -2.26 34.33 5.18
C ASP A 243 -2.91 33.32 6.13
N LEU A 244 -3.66 32.34 5.61
CA LEU A 244 -4.22 31.24 6.40
C LEU A 244 -3.18 30.18 6.76
N LEU A 245 -2.05 30.14 6.04
CA LEU A 245 -0.99 29.17 6.34
C LEU A 245 -0.33 29.46 7.68
N PRO A 246 0.14 28.44 8.43
CA PRO A 246 0.98 28.68 9.60
C PRO A 246 2.18 29.55 9.25
N GLU A 247 2.57 30.46 10.15
CA GLU A 247 3.60 31.50 9.92
C GLU A 247 4.87 30.97 9.24
N ARG A 248 5.36 29.82 9.69
CA ARG A 248 6.57 29.20 9.13
C ARG A 248 6.44 28.76 7.65
N TYR A 249 5.24 28.74 7.07
CA TYR A 249 4.98 28.41 5.67
C TYR A 249 4.53 29.62 4.84
N GLN A 250 4.41 30.82 5.42
CA GLN A 250 4.05 32.03 4.70
C GLN A 250 5.21 32.61 3.91
N PHE A 251 6.47 32.28 4.27
CA PHE A 251 7.71 32.81 3.68
C PHE A 251 8.23 32.04 2.45
N LEU A 252 7.42 31.15 1.88
CA LEU A 252 7.84 30.28 0.77
C LEU A 252 8.24 31.00 -0.55
N GLU A 253 8.26 32.33 -0.60
CA GLU A 253 8.67 33.13 -1.77
C GLU A 253 9.88 34.04 -1.54
N GLY A 254 10.45 34.11 -0.33
CA GLY A 254 11.39 35.20 0.05
C GLY A 254 12.86 34.95 -0.21
N ASP A 255 13.39 33.74 -0.15
CA ASP A 255 14.81 33.50 0.07
C ASP A 255 15.49 32.50 -0.89
N ILE A 256 15.07 32.45 -2.17
CA ILE A 256 15.88 31.79 -3.21
C ILE A 256 16.74 32.84 -3.98
N ARG A 257 17.00 33.99 -3.39
CA ARG A 257 17.98 34.97 -3.91
C ARG A 257 18.93 35.37 -2.79
N SER A 258 19.93 34.58 -2.54
CA SER A 258 21.25 34.99 -2.11
C SER A 258 22.21 33.81 -2.18
#